data_b080787f6df8072defc84a600f901d31
#
_entry.id   b080787f6df8072defc84a600f901d31
#
_cell.length_a   1.000
_cell.length_b   1.000
_cell.length_c   1.000
_cell.angle_alpha   90.00
_cell.angle_beta   90.00
_cell.angle_gamma   90.00
#
_symmetry.space_group_name_H-M   'P 1'
#
loop_
_entity.id
_entity.type
_entity.pdbx_description
1 polymer ?
#
loop_
_entity_poly.entity_id
_entity_poly.type
_entity_poly.pdbx_seq_one_letter_code
_entity_poly.pdbx_strand_id
1 'polypeptide(L)'
;MKNLFLALTILTSMAVSAQIIVIQPVEVPAEMTEKFLDVELNYSKKIAQDAVNKGELEGWAVLRNTNPAADGYNYLWVNVYKDIATAVNKGSWWNNAKEVVGVETSMLYGFLNDLKMDQRYYYKQDLMIESIAAASYVIFNFTNSTEVEKHTQELEQYVVPHFKKMMPKSGMVGWGLSSKITPQGDDFATMMVYDSYDSLENAMIHLSGGGPIAGLPHEKISTIEWSMRPLLEVVVSTGSKK
;
A
#
# COMPACT_ATOMS: atom_id res chain seq x y z
N MET A 1 -18.35 45.30 38.57
CA MET A 1 -18.31 45.00 37.15
C MET A 1 -17.45 43.74 36.99
N LYS A 2 -18.06 42.60 36.75
CA LYS A 2 -17.37 41.32 36.62
C LYS A 2 -17.08 41.10 35.17
N ASN A 3 -15.81 41.10 34.78
CA ASN A 3 -15.36 40.78 33.42
C ASN A 3 -15.45 39.26 33.23
N LEU A 4 -16.39 38.85 32.38
CA LEU A 4 -16.59 37.46 31.97
C LEU A 4 -15.60 37.24 30.78
N PHE A 5 -14.46 36.59 31.03
CA PHE A 5 -13.58 36.12 29.97
C PHE A 5 -14.22 34.86 29.34
N LEU A 6 -14.78 35.04 28.16
CA LEU A 6 -15.26 33.94 27.31
C LEU A 6 -14.03 33.35 26.61
N ALA A 7 -13.48 32.27 27.16
CA ALA A 7 -12.44 31.47 26.49
C ALA A 7 -13.07 30.72 25.31
N LEU A 8 -12.94 31.26 24.11
CA LEU A 8 -13.30 30.58 22.87
C LEU A 8 -12.23 29.51 22.58
N THR A 9 -12.46 28.29 23.06
CA THR A 9 -11.64 27.14 22.71
C THR A 9 -11.90 26.80 21.24
N ILE A 10 -11.04 27.28 20.35
CA ILE A 10 -11.00 26.84 18.95
C ILE A 10 -10.53 25.39 18.97
N LEU A 11 -11.48 24.45 18.94
CA LEU A 11 -11.22 23.07 18.56
C LEU A 11 -10.77 23.07 17.09
N THR A 12 -9.48 23.23 16.85
CA THR A 12 -8.88 22.85 15.60
C THR A 12 -8.98 21.32 15.52
N SER A 13 -10.06 20.83 14.92
CA SER A 13 -10.10 19.47 14.43
C SER A 13 -8.96 19.37 13.39
N MET A 14 -7.81 18.85 13.81
CA MET A 14 -6.84 18.33 12.85
C MET A 14 -7.58 17.24 12.09
N ALA A 15 -8.04 17.54 10.90
CA ALA A 15 -8.47 16.54 9.95
C ALA A 15 -7.24 15.66 9.73
N VAL A 16 -7.19 14.51 10.39
CA VAL A 16 -6.23 13.45 10.07
C VAL A 16 -6.60 13.03 8.65
N SER A 17 -5.92 13.61 7.67
CA SER A 17 -6.10 13.25 6.27
C SER A 17 -5.56 11.82 6.14
N ALA A 18 -6.48 10.87 5.96
CA ALA A 18 -6.10 9.48 5.77
C ALA A 18 -5.33 9.36 4.45
N GLN A 19 -4.18 8.69 4.47
CA GLN A 19 -3.42 8.38 3.26
C GLN A 19 -4.28 7.59 2.27
N ILE A 20 -4.02 7.79 0.99
CA ILE A 20 -4.66 7.05 -0.10
C ILE A 20 -3.63 6.13 -0.73
N ILE A 21 -3.94 4.85 -0.73
CA ILE A 21 -3.15 3.82 -1.39
C ILE A 21 -3.83 3.50 -2.72
N VAL A 22 -3.11 3.65 -3.83
CA VAL A 22 -3.59 3.30 -5.16
C VAL A 22 -2.81 2.10 -5.65
N ILE A 23 -3.52 1.02 -5.94
CA ILE A 23 -2.95 -0.23 -6.46
C ILE A 23 -3.39 -0.39 -7.91
N GLN A 24 -2.46 -0.74 -8.78
CA GLN A 24 -2.74 -1.10 -10.16
C GLN A 24 -2.04 -2.41 -10.51
N PRO A 25 -2.80 -3.52 -10.67
CA PRO A 25 -2.27 -4.78 -11.15
C PRO A 25 -1.85 -4.69 -12.63
N VAL A 26 -0.77 -5.39 -12.97
CA VAL A 26 -0.28 -5.49 -14.34
C VAL A 26 0.24 -6.90 -14.62
N GLU A 27 -0.08 -7.40 -15.82
CA GLU A 27 0.47 -8.61 -16.37
C GLU A 27 1.58 -8.23 -17.36
N VAL A 28 2.81 -8.61 -17.01
CA VAL A 28 4.01 -8.38 -17.84
C VAL A 28 4.40 -9.70 -18.47
N PRO A 29 4.32 -9.85 -19.82
CA PRO A 29 4.78 -11.04 -20.52
C PRO A 29 6.26 -11.33 -20.26
N ALA A 30 6.64 -12.61 -20.28
CA ALA A 30 8.00 -13.04 -19.97
C ALA A 30 9.05 -12.34 -20.84
N GLU A 31 8.79 -12.16 -22.13
CA GLU A 31 9.64 -11.48 -23.09
C GLU A 31 9.78 -9.97 -22.85
N MET A 32 8.88 -9.36 -22.10
CA MET A 32 8.89 -7.93 -21.76
C MET A 32 9.44 -7.67 -20.36
N THR A 33 9.64 -8.69 -19.55
CA THR A 33 10.02 -8.57 -18.13
C THR A 33 11.33 -7.81 -17.94
N GLU A 34 12.35 -8.10 -18.75
CA GLU A 34 13.64 -7.40 -18.65
C GLU A 34 13.49 -5.89 -18.92
N LYS A 35 12.78 -5.54 -19.98
CA LYS A 35 12.51 -4.13 -20.33
C LYS A 35 11.69 -3.43 -19.27
N PHE A 36 10.64 -4.10 -18.76
CA PHE A 36 9.82 -3.57 -17.67
C PHE A 36 10.68 -3.26 -16.44
N LEU A 37 11.47 -4.23 -15.98
CA LEU A 37 12.32 -4.07 -14.80
C LEU A 37 13.41 -3.00 -15.02
N ASP A 38 14.01 -2.92 -16.21
CA ASP A 38 14.97 -1.85 -16.52
C ASP A 38 14.35 -0.46 -16.35
N VAL A 39 13.14 -0.26 -16.89
CA VAL A 39 12.42 1.02 -16.76
C VAL A 39 12.09 1.32 -15.31
N GLU A 40 11.55 0.34 -14.58
CA GLU A 40 11.12 0.56 -13.20
C GLU A 40 12.29 0.82 -12.24
N LEU A 41 13.38 0.07 -12.37
CA LEU A 41 14.57 0.18 -11.52
C LEU A 41 15.40 1.43 -11.79
N ASN A 42 15.58 1.78 -13.06
CA ASN A 42 16.56 2.78 -13.47
C ASN A 42 15.95 4.16 -13.75
N TYR A 43 14.66 4.23 -14.07
CA TYR A 43 13.96 5.46 -14.43
C TYR A 43 12.79 5.76 -13.50
N SER A 44 11.77 4.90 -13.43
CA SER A 44 10.56 5.15 -12.64
C SER A 44 10.87 5.42 -11.18
N LYS A 45 11.81 4.69 -10.58
CA LYS A 45 12.27 4.95 -9.20
C LYS A 45 12.76 6.39 -9.00
N LYS A 46 13.51 6.94 -9.94
CA LYS A 46 14.05 8.31 -9.83
C LYS A 46 12.94 9.35 -9.97
N ILE A 47 12.02 9.12 -10.92
CA ILE A 47 10.89 10.01 -11.15
C ILE A 47 9.94 9.99 -9.95
N ALA A 48 9.64 8.79 -9.41
CA ALA A 48 8.84 8.64 -8.22
C ALA A 48 9.50 9.27 -6.97
N GLN A 49 10.82 9.13 -6.82
CA GLN A 49 11.55 9.76 -5.72
C GLN A 49 11.52 11.29 -5.82
N ASP A 50 11.59 11.86 -7.01
CA ASP A 50 11.41 13.29 -7.23
C ASP A 50 10.00 13.73 -6.83
N ALA A 51 8.96 12.97 -7.21
CA ALA A 51 7.59 13.23 -6.81
C ALA A 51 7.40 13.16 -5.28
N VAL A 52 8.06 12.20 -4.59
CA VAL A 52 8.09 12.11 -3.12
C VAL A 52 8.74 13.37 -2.53
N ASN A 53 9.89 13.78 -3.04
CA ASN A 53 10.61 14.96 -2.55
C ASN A 53 9.78 16.25 -2.74
N LYS A 54 8.99 16.35 -3.81
CA LYS A 54 8.06 17.44 -4.10
C LYS A 54 6.74 17.37 -3.29
N GLY A 55 6.47 16.27 -2.56
CA GLY A 55 5.23 16.03 -1.81
C GLY A 55 4.02 15.71 -2.71
N GLU A 56 4.27 15.22 -3.90
CA GLU A 56 3.26 14.73 -4.84
C GLU A 56 2.92 13.27 -4.58
N LEU A 57 3.84 12.53 -3.96
CA LEU A 57 3.68 11.19 -3.41
C LEU A 57 4.19 11.15 -1.97
N GLU A 58 3.66 10.23 -1.16
CA GLU A 58 4.27 9.80 0.10
C GLU A 58 5.18 8.57 -0.11
N GLY A 59 4.86 7.73 -1.12
CA GLY A 59 5.63 6.56 -1.47
C GLY A 59 5.19 5.94 -2.78
N TRP A 60 6.09 5.15 -3.36
CA TRP A 60 5.84 4.36 -4.55
C TRP A 60 6.63 3.04 -4.48
N ALA A 61 6.02 1.97 -5.00
CA ALA A 61 6.67 0.67 -5.11
C ALA A 61 6.17 -0.12 -6.32
N VAL A 62 7.05 -1.01 -6.82
CA VAL A 62 6.69 -2.14 -7.70
C VAL A 62 6.83 -3.41 -6.88
N LEU A 63 5.74 -4.16 -6.82
CA LEU A 63 5.69 -5.45 -6.15
C LEU A 63 5.56 -6.55 -7.19
N ARG A 64 6.26 -7.68 -6.97
CA ARG A 64 6.17 -8.89 -7.80
C ARG A 64 5.43 -9.98 -7.05
N ASN A 65 4.38 -10.54 -7.65
CA ASN A 65 3.72 -11.71 -7.10
C ASN A 65 4.65 -12.92 -7.20
N THR A 66 4.93 -13.57 -6.06
CA THR A 66 5.86 -14.71 -6.00
C THR A 66 5.25 -16.00 -6.57
N ASN A 67 3.92 -16.06 -6.67
CA ASN A 67 3.20 -17.23 -7.20
C ASN A 67 1.92 -16.78 -7.94
N PRO A 68 2.05 -16.09 -9.11
CA PRO A 68 0.90 -15.66 -9.88
C PRO A 68 0.16 -16.86 -10.48
N ALA A 69 -1.17 -16.75 -10.66
CA ALA A 69 -1.91 -17.67 -11.51
C ALA A 69 -1.44 -17.55 -12.97
N ALA A 70 -1.66 -18.58 -13.77
CA ALA A 70 -1.18 -18.62 -15.16
C ALA A 70 -1.65 -17.43 -16.01
N ASP A 71 -2.89 -16.96 -15.78
CA ASP A 71 -3.48 -15.81 -16.48
C ASP A 71 -3.66 -14.61 -15.52
N GLY A 72 -2.86 -14.56 -14.43
CA GLY A 72 -2.97 -13.56 -13.38
C GLY A 72 -1.92 -12.47 -13.48
N TYR A 73 -2.20 -11.35 -12.83
CA TYR A 73 -1.26 -10.25 -12.71
C TYR A 73 -0.02 -10.68 -11.90
N ASN A 74 1.16 -10.46 -12.47
CA ASN A 74 2.45 -10.84 -11.88
C ASN A 74 3.19 -9.66 -11.23
N TYR A 75 2.74 -8.42 -11.49
CA TYR A 75 3.25 -7.22 -10.82
C TYR A 75 2.10 -6.31 -10.36
N LEU A 76 2.41 -5.47 -9.36
CA LEU A 76 1.54 -4.41 -8.88
C LEU A 76 2.34 -3.12 -8.74
N TRP A 77 1.82 -2.02 -9.28
CA TRP A 77 2.24 -0.68 -8.86
C TRP A 77 1.45 -0.26 -7.64
N VAL A 78 2.16 0.27 -6.66
CA VAL A 78 1.56 0.86 -5.45
C VAL A 78 2.00 2.31 -5.37
N ASN A 79 1.03 3.22 -5.29
CA ASN A 79 1.27 4.65 -5.07
C ASN A 79 0.60 5.04 -3.75
N VAL A 80 1.32 5.77 -2.90
CA VAL A 80 0.79 6.28 -1.63
C VAL A 80 0.74 7.80 -1.71
N TYR A 81 -0.43 8.38 -1.43
CA TYR A 81 -0.66 9.81 -1.41
C TYR A 81 -1.11 10.25 -0.02
N LYS A 82 -0.79 11.48 0.36
CA LYS A 82 -1.18 12.03 1.67
C LYS A 82 -2.70 12.18 1.84
N ASP A 83 -3.43 12.38 0.74
CA ASP A 83 -4.87 12.60 0.72
C ASP A 83 -5.47 12.37 -0.68
N ILE A 84 -6.81 12.36 -0.76
CA ILE A 84 -7.53 12.12 -2.02
C ILE A 84 -7.32 13.25 -3.04
N ALA A 85 -7.20 14.50 -2.58
CA ALA A 85 -6.98 15.64 -3.47
C ALA A 85 -5.62 15.50 -4.17
N THR A 86 -4.60 15.08 -3.44
CA THR A 86 -3.27 14.81 -4.00
C THR A 86 -3.31 13.62 -4.96
N ALA A 87 -4.00 12.53 -4.60
CA ALA A 87 -4.12 11.34 -5.47
C ALA A 87 -4.78 11.68 -6.81
N VAL A 88 -5.81 12.53 -6.80
CA VAL A 88 -6.53 12.97 -8.01
C VAL A 88 -5.70 13.97 -8.83
N ASN A 89 -5.09 14.97 -8.20
CA ASN A 89 -4.43 16.07 -8.90
C ASN A 89 -2.98 15.77 -9.30
N LYS A 90 -2.32 14.84 -8.60
CA LYS A 90 -0.90 14.45 -8.80
C LYS A 90 -0.74 13.00 -9.28
N GLY A 91 -1.83 12.35 -9.65
CA GLY A 91 -1.85 10.96 -10.09
C GLY A 91 -1.06 10.68 -11.38
N SER A 92 -0.54 11.69 -12.06
CA SER A 92 0.26 11.58 -13.29
C SER A 92 1.71 12.03 -13.09
N TRP A 93 2.28 11.81 -11.91
CA TRP A 93 3.64 12.21 -11.52
C TRP A 93 4.74 11.72 -12.49
N TRP A 94 4.52 10.60 -13.19
CA TRP A 94 5.46 10.05 -14.19
C TRP A 94 5.63 10.94 -15.44
N ASN A 95 4.76 11.93 -15.66
CA ASN A 95 4.90 12.88 -16.76
C ASN A 95 6.12 13.79 -16.60
N ASN A 96 6.73 13.84 -15.43
CA ASN A 96 7.98 14.57 -15.16
C ASN A 96 9.24 13.84 -15.66
N ALA A 97 9.11 12.72 -16.41
CA ALA A 97 10.22 11.91 -16.88
C ALA A 97 11.29 12.72 -17.61
N LYS A 98 10.89 13.60 -18.54
CA LYS A 98 11.83 14.45 -19.27
C LYS A 98 12.64 15.37 -18.38
N GLU A 99 12.01 15.97 -17.38
CA GLU A 99 12.64 16.88 -16.42
C GLU A 99 13.65 16.15 -15.52
N VAL A 100 13.28 14.94 -15.04
CA VAL A 100 14.03 14.21 -14.01
C VAL A 100 15.15 13.33 -14.61
N VAL A 101 14.87 12.66 -15.73
CA VAL A 101 15.79 11.67 -16.33
C VAL A 101 16.21 12.00 -17.76
N GLY A 102 15.74 13.11 -18.34
CA GLY A 102 16.10 13.57 -19.68
C GLY A 102 15.48 12.78 -20.83
N VAL A 103 14.51 11.90 -20.55
CA VAL A 103 13.84 11.03 -21.53
C VAL A 103 12.37 11.42 -21.64
N GLU A 104 11.88 11.53 -22.88
CA GLU A 104 10.45 11.81 -23.12
C GLU A 104 9.57 10.70 -22.52
N THR A 105 8.50 11.07 -21.86
CA THR A 105 7.56 10.14 -21.22
C THR A 105 7.04 9.07 -22.18
N SER A 106 6.72 9.43 -23.42
CA SER A 106 6.26 8.51 -24.45
C SER A 106 7.32 7.50 -24.90
N MET A 107 8.59 7.89 -24.89
CA MET A 107 9.70 6.97 -25.22
C MET A 107 9.95 5.99 -24.08
N LEU A 108 9.84 6.47 -22.84
CA LEU A 108 10.09 5.66 -21.67
C LEU A 108 8.97 4.65 -21.41
N TYR A 109 7.72 5.10 -21.50
CA TYR A 109 6.55 4.30 -21.12
C TYR A 109 5.69 3.82 -22.30
N GLY A 110 6.13 4.03 -23.55
CA GLY A 110 5.37 3.62 -24.74
C GLY A 110 5.05 2.12 -24.79
N PHE A 111 5.94 1.28 -24.25
CA PHE A 111 5.75 -0.17 -24.20
C PHE A 111 4.63 -0.61 -23.25
N LEU A 112 4.19 0.24 -22.32
CA LEU A 112 3.09 -0.09 -21.40
C LEU A 112 1.77 -0.34 -22.14
N ASN A 113 1.62 0.19 -23.37
CA ASN A 113 0.44 -0.09 -24.20
C ASN A 113 0.33 -1.56 -24.64
N ASP A 114 1.44 -2.30 -24.56
CA ASP A 114 1.52 -3.72 -24.92
C ASP A 114 1.28 -4.63 -23.69
N LEU A 115 1.13 -4.04 -22.49
CA LEU A 115 0.87 -4.77 -21.26
C LEU A 115 -0.63 -4.84 -20.97
N LYS A 116 -1.04 -5.92 -20.34
CA LYS A 116 -2.39 -6.03 -19.79
C LYS A 116 -2.40 -5.40 -18.40
N MET A 117 -3.01 -4.24 -18.29
CA MET A 117 -3.17 -3.50 -17.04
C MET A 117 -4.63 -3.54 -16.59
N ASP A 118 -4.82 -3.75 -15.29
CA ASP A 118 -6.13 -3.56 -14.68
C ASP A 118 -6.37 -2.09 -14.34
N GLN A 119 -7.59 -1.79 -13.92
CA GLN A 119 -7.93 -0.46 -13.43
C GLN A 119 -7.20 -0.15 -12.11
N ARG A 120 -7.20 1.13 -11.72
CA ARG A 120 -6.63 1.57 -10.45
C ARG A 120 -7.66 1.43 -9.35
N TYR A 121 -7.27 0.77 -8.26
CA TYR A 121 -8.08 0.60 -7.06
C TYR A 121 -7.59 1.56 -5.99
N TYR A 122 -8.48 2.39 -5.48
CA TYR A 122 -8.18 3.41 -4.48
C TYR A 122 -8.66 2.95 -3.12
N TYR A 123 -7.75 2.92 -2.16
CA TYR A 123 -7.99 2.54 -0.78
C TYR A 123 -7.67 3.71 0.14
N LYS A 124 -8.55 3.97 1.12
CA LYS A 124 -8.29 4.89 2.22
C LYS A 124 -7.64 4.10 3.35
N GLN A 125 -6.49 4.57 3.83
CA GLN A 125 -5.82 4.01 5.00
C GLN A 125 -6.64 4.30 6.25
N ASP A 126 -7.19 3.26 6.88
CA ASP A 126 -8.00 3.38 8.09
C ASP A 126 -7.16 3.17 9.35
N LEU A 127 -6.27 2.16 9.34
CA LEU A 127 -5.35 1.86 10.44
C LEU A 127 -3.94 1.64 9.90
N MET A 128 -2.93 2.04 10.70
CA MET A 128 -1.53 1.82 10.37
C MET A 128 -0.70 1.62 11.63
N ILE A 129 0.26 0.71 11.54
CA ILE A 129 1.44 0.67 12.41
C ILE A 129 2.60 1.18 11.56
N GLU A 130 3.20 2.27 11.99
CA GLU A 130 4.31 2.90 11.29
C GLU A 130 5.44 1.90 11.04
N SER A 131 6.00 1.93 9.83
CA SER A 131 7.07 1.02 9.44
C SER A 131 8.35 1.34 10.19
N ILE A 132 8.97 0.30 10.78
CA ILE A 132 10.23 0.40 11.54
C ILE A 132 11.47 0.14 10.68
N ALA A 133 11.29 -0.41 9.48
CA ALA A 133 12.34 -0.69 8.49
C ALA A 133 11.73 -0.81 7.09
N ALA A 134 12.58 -0.87 6.06
CA ALA A 134 12.16 -1.17 4.70
C ALA A 134 11.67 -2.62 4.60
N ALA A 135 10.55 -2.82 3.90
CA ALA A 135 10.02 -4.14 3.61
C ALA A 135 10.73 -4.77 2.41
N SER A 136 10.98 -6.08 2.48
CA SER A 136 11.38 -6.90 1.33
C SER A 136 10.22 -7.71 0.76
N TYR A 137 9.25 -8.07 1.62
CA TYR A 137 8.04 -8.81 1.25
C TYR A 137 6.80 -8.20 1.88
N VAL A 138 5.68 -8.31 1.18
CA VAL A 138 4.37 -7.84 1.65
C VAL A 138 3.34 -8.94 1.37
N ILE A 139 2.50 -9.24 2.36
CA ILE A 139 1.31 -10.05 2.18
C ILE A 139 0.14 -9.06 2.08
N PHE A 140 -0.58 -9.06 0.97
CA PHE A 140 -1.89 -8.42 0.93
C PHE A 140 -2.96 -9.44 1.28
N ASN A 141 -3.86 -9.06 2.16
CA ASN A 141 -5.02 -9.86 2.54
C ASN A 141 -6.26 -9.10 2.11
N PHE A 142 -6.95 -9.61 1.10
CA PHE A 142 -8.14 -8.99 0.52
C PHE A 142 -9.41 -9.71 0.96
N THR A 143 -10.46 -8.96 1.28
CA THR A 143 -11.77 -9.50 1.60
C THR A 143 -12.89 -8.58 1.11
N ASN A 144 -14.02 -9.18 0.68
CA ASN A 144 -15.26 -8.49 0.32
C ASN A 144 -16.20 -8.40 1.52
N SER A 145 -15.69 -8.01 2.68
CA SER A 145 -16.49 -7.84 3.88
C SER A 145 -17.57 -6.78 3.73
N THR A 146 -18.75 -7.07 4.21
CA THR A 146 -19.85 -6.09 4.42
C THR A 146 -19.79 -5.43 5.79
N GLU A 147 -18.91 -5.90 6.70
CA GLU A 147 -18.76 -5.42 8.08
C GLU A 147 -17.42 -4.69 8.29
N VAL A 148 -16.99 -3.90 7.28
CA VAL A 148 -15.65 -3.22 7.28
C VAL A 148 -15.44 -2.40 8.56
N GLU A 149 -16.44 -1.65 9.02
CA GLU A 149 -16.33 -0.82 10.23
C GLU A 149 -16.10 -1.66 11.49
N LYS A 150 -16.85 -2.75 11.64
CA LYS A 150 -16.70 -3.69 12.77
C LYS A 150 -15.32 -4.32 12.77
N HIS A 151 -14.88 -4.84 11.64
CA HIS A 151 -13.53 -5.41 11.52
C HIS A 151 -12.45 -4.37 11.83
N THR A 152 -12.62 -3.13 11.36
CA THR A 152 -11.68 -2.05 11.67
C THR A 152 -11.56 -1.82 13.17
N GLN A 153 -12.68 -1.74 13.89
CA GLN A 153 -12.70 -1.56 15.34
C GLN A 153 -12.05 -2.73 16.09
N GLU A 154 -12.37 -3.98 15.70
CA GLU A 154 -11.80 -5.18 16.31
C GLU A 154 -10.28 -5.27 16.07
N LEU A 155 -9.82 -4.99 14.84
CA LEU A 155 -8.40 -5.00 14.51
C LEU A 155 -7.64 -3.87 15.24
N GLU A 156 -8.24 -2.68 15.38
CA GLU A 156 -7.66 -1.59 16.17
C GLU A 156 -7.50 -1.98 17.63
N GLN A 157 -8.53 -2.60 18.20
CA GLN A 157 -8.57 -2.96 19.62
C GLN A 157 -7.65 -4.13 19.97
N TYR A 158 -7.56 -5.16 19.13
CA TYR A 158 -6.92 -6.41 19.48
C TYR A 158 -5.64 -6.70 18.67
N VAL A 159 -5.60 -6.36 17.37
CA VAL A 159 -4.47 -6.67 16.50
C VAL A 159 -3.38 -5.61 16.60
N VAL A 160 -3.72 -4.34 16.51
CA VAL A 160 -2.74 -3.24 16.54
C VAL A 160 -1.84 -3.29 17.77
N PRO A 161 -2.35 -3.39 19.02
CA PRO A 161 -1.48 -3.44 20.20
C PRO A 161 -0.64 -4.73 20.25
N HIS A 162 -1.18 -5.85 19.80
CA HIS A 162 -0.46 -7.11 19.73
C HIS A 162 0.67 -7.05 18.72
N PHE A 163 0.41 -6.61 17.49
CA PHE A 163 1.43 -6.49 16.44
C PHE A 163 2.51 -5.48 16.80
N LYS A 164 2.19 -4.33 17.37
CA LYS A 164 3.20 -3.38 17.88
C LYS A 164 4.18 -4.04 18.85
N LYS A 165 3.70 -4.95 19.70
CA LYS A 165 4.53 -5.69 20.65
C LYS A 165 5.39 -6.77 19.95
N MET A 166 4.85 -7.39 18.89
CA MET A 166 5.49 -8.52 18.21
C MET A 166 6.46 -8.09 17.10
N MET A 167 6.21 -6.96 16.43
CA MET A 167 7.01 -6.47 15.30
C MET A 167 8.53 -6.52 15.54
N PRO A 168 9.08 -6.05 16.68
CA PRO A 168 10.54 -6.06 16.89
C PRO A 168 11.17 -7.46 16.97
N LYS A 169 10.36 -8.53 17.02
CA LYS A 169 10.80 -9.91 17.26
C LYS A 169 10.41 -10.88 16.15
N SER A 170 9.57 -10.45 15.20
CA SER A 170 8.93 -11.33 14.22
C SER A 170 9.35 -11.05 12.78
N GLY A 171 10.26 -10.09 12.57
CA GLY A 171 10.60 -9.62 11.23
C GLY A 171 9.48 -8.87 10.49
N MET A 172 8.32 -8.68 11.13
CA MET A 172 7.29 -7.76 10.62
C MET A 172 7.82 -6.33 10.77
N VAL A 173 7.78 -5.56 9.69
CA VAL A 173 8.31 -4.19 9.66
C VAL A 173 7.25 -3.13 9.47
N GLY A 174 6.04 -3.49 9.12
CA GLY A 174 4.91 -2.57 8.95
C GLY A 174 3.59 -3.34 8.82
N TRP A 175 2.49 -2.66 9.11
CA TRP A 175 1.14 -3.21 9.01
C TRP A 175 0.13 -2.10 8.76
N GLY A 176 -0.94 -2.42 8.03
CA GLY A 176 -2.06 -1.51 7.91
C GLY A 176 -3.32 -2.13 7.35
N LEU A 177 -4.43 -1.43 7.57
CA LEU A 177 -5.74 -1.76 7.07
C LEU A 177 -6.28 -0.58 6.27
N SER A 178 -6.90 -0.87 5.13
CA SER A 178 -7.47 0.12 4.22
C SER A 178 -8.81 -0.34 3.66
N SER A 179 -9.74 0.60 3.50
CA SER A 179 -11.04 0.37 2.87
C SER A 179 -11.10 0.95 1.45
N LYS A 180 -11.71 0.20 0.52
CA LYS A 180 -11.87 0.64 -0.88
C LYS A 180 -12.84 1.81 -0.97
N ILE A 181 -12.43 2.88 -1.65
CA ILE A 181 -13.24 4.09 -1.87
C ILE A 181 -13.76 4.22 -3.30
N THR A 182 -13.20 3.47 -4.24
CA THR A 182 -13.65 3.48 -5.63
C THR A 182 -14.70 2.40 -5.86
N PRO A 183 -15.88 2.74 -6.43
CA PRO A 183 -16.98 1.80 -6.63
C PRO A 183 -16.79 1.01 -7.94
N GLN A 184 -15.75 0.16 -8.02
CA GLN A 184 -15.50 -0.68 -9.19
C GLN A 184 -16.18 -2.06 -9.06
N GLY A 185 -17.44 -2.13 -8.64
CA GLY A 185 -18.17 -3.39 -8.50
C GLY A 185 -17.45 -4.36 -7.56
N ASP A 186 -17.51 -5.65 -7.88
CA ASP A 186 -16.97 -6.73 -7.03
C ASP A 186 -15.57 -7.20 -7.48
N ASP A 187 -14.97 -6.56 -8.49
CA ASP A 187 -13.72 -7.03 -9.10
C ASP A 187 -12.52 -6.96 -8.16
N PHE A 188 -12.60 -6.14 -7.11
CA PHE A 188 -11.55 -6.04 -6.10
C PHE A 188 -12.13 -5.81 -4.70
N ALA A 189 -11.44 -6.31 -3.69
CA ALA A 189 -11.91 -6.39 -2.32
C ALA A 189 -12.31 -5.04 -1.69
N THR A 190 -13.35 -5.06 -0.86
CA THR A 190 -13.82 -3.88 -0.10
C THR A 190 -12.84 -3.46 0.99
N MET A 191 -12.05 -4.42 1.51
CA MET A 191 -11.05 -4.21 2.56
C MET A 191 -9.74 -4.91 2.21
N MET A 192 -8.63 -4.26 2.50
CA MET A 192 -7.28 -4.76 2.33
C MET A 192 -6.49 -4.58 3.62
N VAL A 193 -5.89 -5.67 4.10
CA VAL A 193 -4.86 -5.62 5.15
C VAL A 193 -3.52 -5.93 4.51
N TYR A 194 -2.47 -5.18 4.85
CA TYR A 194 -1.12 -5.50 4.43
C TYR A 194 -0.20 -5.76 5.61
N ASP A 195 0.61 -6.81 5.47
CA ASP A 195 1.62 -7.24 6.43
C ASP A 195 2.97 -7.16 5.76
N SER A 196 3.86 -6.30 6.24
CA SER A 196 5.18 -6.05 5.64
C SER A 196 6.29 -6.74 6.40
N TYR A 197 7.20 -7.40 5.71
CA TYR A 197 8.28 -8.22 6.28
C TYR A 197 9.65 -7.87 5.71
N ASP A 198 10.68 -8.06 6.53
CA ASP A 198 12.09 -7.91 6.15
C ASP A 198 12.60 -9.09 5.29
N SER A 199 11.97 -10.27 5.37
CA SER A 199 12.40 -11.49 4.70
C SER A 199 11.23 -12.39 4.28
N LEU A 200 11.48 -13.23 3.26
CA LEU A 200 10.56 -14.29 2.83
C LEU A 200 10.26 -15.28 3.97
N GLU A 201 11.27 -15.65 4.72
CA GLU A 201 11.12 -16.61 5.83
C GLU A 201 10.10 -16.10 6.85
N ASN A 202 10.22 -14.85 7.30
CA ASN A 202 9.31 -14.25 8.27
C ASN A 202 7.88 -14.09 7.72
N ALA A 203 7.73 -13.75 6.44
CA ALA A 203 6.44 -13.72 5.77
C ALA A 203 5.79 -15.14 5.72
N MET A 204 6.57 -16.17 5.42
CA MET A 204 6.09 -17.57 5.40
C MET A 204 5.75 -18.08 6.80
N ILE A 205 6.50 -17.70 7.83
CA ILE A 205 6.16 -18.00 9.24
C ILE A 205 4.80 -17.40 9.59
N HIS A 206 4.53 -16.13 9.21
CA HIS A 206 3.21 -15.52 9.38
C HIS A 206 2.10 -16.32 8.70
N LEU A 207 2.28 -16.68 7.43
CA LEU A 207 1.27 -17.43 6.66
C LEU A 207 1.00 -18.83 7.26
N SER A 208 1.95 -19.39 7.99
CA SER A 208 1.78 -20.67 8.72
C SER A 208 1.14 -20.52 10.11
N GLY A 209 0.73 -19.31 10.52
CA GLY A 209 0.11 -19.02 11.82
C GLY A 209 1.12 -18.73 12.93
N GLY A 210 2.41 -18.56 12.58
CA GLY A 210 3.48 -18.19 13.51
C GLY A 210 3.74 -16.69 13.58
N GLY A 211 4.90 -16.31 14.13
CA GLY A 211 5.34 -14.92 14.20
C GLY A 211 4.32 -14.02 14.94
N PRO A 212 3.90 -12.92 14.31
CA PRO A 212 2.96 -11.98 14.95
C PRO A 212 1.54 -12.54 15.09
N ILE A 213 1.16 -13.60 14.34
CA ILE A 213 -0.15 -14.26 14.47
C ILE A 213 -0.23 -15.09 15.76
N ALA A 214 0.89 -15.63 16.21
CA ALA A 214 0.93 -16.43 17.43
C ALA A 214 0.48 -15.62 18.65
N GLY A 215 -0.52 -16.13 19.37
CA GLY A 215 -1.08 -15.50 20.57
C GLY A 215 -2.03 -14.33 20.33
N LEU A 216 -2.47 -14.12 19.09
CA LEU A 216 -3.63 -13.25 18.83
C LEU A 216 -4.86 -13.81 19.57
N PRO A 217 -5.70 -12.93 20.15
CA PRO A 217 -6.96 -13.34 20.81
C PRO A 217 -8.05 -13.59 19.75
N HIS A 218 -7.88 -14.66 18.96
CA HIS A 218 -8.78 -15.00 17.84
C HIS A 218 -10.25 -15.09 18.23
N GLU A 219 -10.53 -15.48 19.48
CA GLU A 219 -11.90 -15.56 20.02
C GLU A 219 -12.60 -14.20 20.19
N LYS A 220 -11.83 -13.10 20.12
CA LYS A 220 -12.32 -11.72 20.23
C LYS A 220 -12.40 -10.99 18.89
N ILE A 221 -11.96 -11.62 17.84
CA ILE A 221 -11.90 -11.05 16.49
C ILE A 221 -12.88 -11.85 15.63
N SER A 222 -13.82 -11.17 15.00
CA SER A 222 -14.72 -11.80 14.03
C SER A 222 -13.92 -12.46 12.92
N THR A 223 -14.36 -13.64 12.50
CA THR A 223 -13.70 -14.34 11.37
C THR A 223 -13.77 -13.47 10.13
N ILE A 224 -12.61 -13.23 9.54
CA ILE A 224 -12.48 -12.54 8.26
C ILE A 224 -12.11 -13.59 7.21
N GLU A 225 -12.97 -13.77 6.21
CA GLU A 225 -12.71 -14.64 5.09
C GLU A 225 -11.87 -13.90 4.04
N TRP A 226 -10.62 -14.30 3.91
CA TRP A 226 -9.72 -13.73 2.92
C TRP A 226 -9.97 -14.35 1.55
N SER A 227 -10.45 -13.54 0.60
CA SER A 227 -10.70 -13.99 -0.78
C SER A 227 -9.40 -14.19 -1.57
N MET A 228 -8.36 -13.43 -1.25
CA MET A 228 -7.06 -13.51 -1.90
C MET A 228 -5.95 -13.06 -0.94
N ARG A 229 -4.82 -13.79 -0.94
CA ARG A 229 -3.66 -13.51 -0.08
C ARG A 229 -2.35 -13.61 -0.84
N PRO A 230 -2.07 -12.75 -1.84
CA PRO A 230 -0.81 -12.81 -2.56
C PRO A 230 0.37 -12.45 -1.66
N LEU A 231 1.44 -13.23 -1.77
CA LEU A 231 2.75 -12.93 -1.23
C LEU A 231 3.57 -12.20 -2.29
N LEU A 232 3.99 -10.99 -1.99
CA LEU A 232 4.59 -10.05 -2.93
C LEU A 232 6.02 -9.72 -2.50
N GLU A 233 6.95 -9.77 -3.42
CA GLU A 233 8.32 -9.26 -3.25
C GLU A 233 8.37 -7.79 -3.62
N VAL A 234 9.03 -6.98 -2.81
CA VAL A 234 9.30 -5.56 -3.14
C VAL A 234 10.47 -5.49 -4.11
N VAL A 235 10.18 -5.33 -5.40
CA VAL A 235 11.21 -5.23 -6.45
C VAL A 235 11.96 -3.90 -6.33
N VAL A 236 11.23 -2.84 -6.12
CA VAL A 236 11.76 -1.48 -5.98
C VAL A 236 10.77 -0.61 -5.22
N SER A 237 11.29 0.34 -4.44
CA SER A 237 10.48 1.37 -3.79
C SER A 237 11.25 2.69 -3.67
N THR A 238 10.51 3.77 -3.43
CA THR A 238 11.11 5.05 -3.03
C THR A 238 11.54 5.01 -1.57
N GLY A 239 12.53 5.84 -1.24
CA GLY A 239 12.88 6.15 0.15
C GLY A 239 11.98 7.24 0.73
N SER A 240 12.20 7.57 2.00
CA SER A 240 11.55 8.70 2.66
C SER A 240 11.88 10.02 1.95
N LYS A 241 11.02 11.02 2.16
CA LYS A 241 11.25 12.38 1.71
C LYS A 241 12.59 12.90 2.25
N LYS A 242 13.41 13.46 1.36
CA LYS A 242 14.71 14.07 1.71
C LYS A 242 14.56 15.54 2.09
#